data_cb2280baaecde954b737b0872d98ba09
#
_entry.id   cb2280baaecde954b737b0872d98ba09
#
_cell.length_a   1.000
_cell.length_b   1.000
_cell.length_c   1.000
_cell.angle_alpha   90.00
_cell.angle_beta   90.00
_cell.angle_gamma   90.00
#
_symmetry.space_group_name_H-M   'P 1'
#
loop_
_entity.id
_entity.type
_entity.pdbx_description
1 polymer ?
#
loop_
_entity_poly.entity_id
_entity_poly.type
_entity_poly.pdbx_seq_one_letter_code
_entity_poly.pdbx_strand_id
1 'polypeptide(L)'
;MKKKNLSLMCAAMLAATAIPANFAMADETKDAENLTEWAMDEPVTLTVLKNQNPATVNYADGEDQYNNVYYNAYRDNLGITLDFQICASGDEYSQKVTLAIASDELPDLLYLPVAEYSQLAEAGKLAPLDDVLEQYGSELTKKNLNSDGGKILEAAKRNDVLYGIPSGNAERIPSQFLWIRKDWLDKLGLDVPKTLDDVVEVARAFKNDDPDGNGVDDTWGLGVCNEMSDYAGYGTIEGVVNAFGGSILQYMWMPNDDGTVSYEPTSQETRNALEKLAAMYSEGLINEEFGVSDTDAISEAVAAGTCGLFYGTDGISWGAGRDAIANNNDCGWMVINAPSVEGGDATAYSYTNFDYVYAVNANCEHPEALIKLINFNNDRINSPDATLDSLEVWGVNSKTGINQCDYTYALLDPYLNKAIGYNTTIGQVFAGELKPEELMPEAYRYYVGIKRYVDEGYDKTGSANPDDLTAFQYAMCWGPKFGSWTRYSELRDAGMKMSVYTGAPTKTMMKRWSTLRALQDETFVKIISGSLGIEAFDDFVTQWNEQGGSTIQEEIAEMYMK
;
A
#
# COMPACT_ATOMS: atom_id res chain seq x y z
N MET A 1 -11.91 -34.63 21.31
CA MET A 1 -11.33 -35.51 20.28
C MET A 1 -10.25 -34.71 19.59
N LYS A 2 -9.06 -35.27 19.43
CA LYS A 2 -7.82 -34.58 19.13
C LYS A 2 -7.78 -34.05 17.68
N LYS A 3 -7.59 -32.74 17.48
CA LYS A 3 -7.16 -32.18 16.19
C LYS A 3 -5.64 -32.35 16.10
N LYS A 4 -5.19 -33.07 15.08
CA LYS A 4 -3.77 -33.20 14.73
C LYS A 4 -3.39 -32.03 13.82
N ASN A 5 -2.47 -31.22 14.28
CA ASN A 5 -1.74 -30.29 13.45
C ASN A 5 -0.84 -31.06 12.50
N LEU A 6 -0.98 -30.84 11.22
CA LEU A 6 -0.05 -31.33 10.21
C LEU A 6 0.79 -30.13 9.73
N SER A 7 1.92 -29.94 10.39
CA SER A 7 2.98 -29.06 9.94
C SER A 7 3.76 -29.83 8.87
N LEU A 8 3.66 -29.41 7.61
CA LEU A 8 4.52 -29.93 6.54
C LEU A 8 5.73 -29.00 6.42
N MET A 9 6.88 -29.47 6.93
CA MET A 9 8.19 -28.96 6.60
C MET A 9 8.52 -29.36 5.15
N CYS A 10 8.57 -28.41 4.23
CA CYS A 10 9.23 -28.57 2.93
C CYS A 10 10.61 -27.92 3.01
N ALA A 11 11.62 -28.73 3.33
CA ALA A 11 13.00 -28.39 3.04
C ALA A 11 13.28 -28.76 1.57
N ALA A 12 13.27 -27.78 0.67
CA ALA A 12 13.72 -27.96 -0.70
C ALA A 12 15.18 -27.55 -0.82
N MET A 13 16.05 -28.53 -1.11
CA MET A 13 17.45 -28.27 -1.50
C MET A 13 17.48 -27.59 -2.87
N LEU A 14 17.94 -26.36 -2.92
CA LEU A 14 18.27 -25.64 -4.14
C LEU A 14 19.63 -26.15 -4.66
N ALA A 15 19.62 -26.77 -5.84
CA ALA A 15 20.83 -26.96 -6.64
C ALA A 15 21.14 -25.63 -7.36
N ALA A 16 22.08 -24.87 -6.83
CA ALA A 16 22.57 -23.66 -7.43
C ALA A 16 23.31 -23.96 -8.73
N THR A 17 22.73 -23.61 -9.88
CA THR A 17 23.52 -23.43 -11.10
C THR A 17 24.24 -22.09 -10.97
N ALA A 18 25.53 -22.15 -10.66
CA ALA A 18 26.42 -21.01 -10.58
C ALA A 18 26.52 -20.33 -11.96
N ILE A 19 25.89 -19.18 -12.11
CA ILE A 19 26.22 -18.22 -13.17
C ILE A 19 27.40 -17.40 -12.61
N PRO A 20 28.55 -17.31 -13.30
CA PRO A 20 29.66 -16.50 -12.80
C PRO A 20 29.31 -15.02 -12.99
N ALA A 21 28.76 -14.41 -11.97
CA ALA A 21 28.69 -12.96 -11.88
C ALA A 21 30.07 -12.45 -11.41
N ASN A 22 30.84 -11.91 -12.33
CA ASN A 22 31.97 -11.04 -11.97
C ASN A 22 31.40 -9.70 -11.49
N PHE A 23 30.84 -9.68 -10.30
CA PHE A 23 30.68 -8.42 -9.57
C PHE A 23 32.06 -8.07 -9.00
N ALA A 24 32.50 -6.83 -9.24
CA ALA A 24 33.62 -6.29 -8.50
C ALA A 24 33.26 -6.43 -7.01
N MET A 25 34.06 -7.19 -6.26
CA MET A 25 33.89 -7.31 -4.81
C MET A 25 33.97 -5.89 -4.25
N ALA A 26 32.85 -5.38 -3.75
CA ALA A 26 32.84 -4.19 -2.92
C ALA A 26 33.76 -4.47 -1.72
N ASP A 27 34.59 -3.50 -1.40
CA ASP A 27 35.57 -3.60 -0.34
C ASP A 27 34.84 -3.82 0.98
N GLU A 28 34.98 -5.01 1.60
CA GLU A 28 34.37 -5.38 2.89
C GLU A 28 34.67 -4.36 4.02
N THR A 29 35.64 -3.47 3.79
CA THR A 29 36.02 -2.39 4.74
C THR A 29 35.08 -1.18 4.70
N LYS A 30 34.34 -0.94 3.61
CA LYS A 30 33.41 0.19 3.52
C LYS A 30 32.13 -0.02 4.32
N ASP A 31 31.61 -1.23 4.38
CA ASP A 31 30.39 -1.54 5.15
C ASP A 31 30.58 -1.39 6.67
N ALA A 32 31.79 -1.62 7.17
CA ALA A 32 32.11 -1.47 8.60
C ALA A 32 32.35 0.00 9.01
N GLU A 33 32.86 0.85 8.10
CA GLU A 33 33.16 2.25 8.41
C GLU A 33 31.91 3.12 8.56
N ASN A 34 30.79 2.79 7.91
CA ASN A 34 29.56 3.58 7.94
C ASN A 34 28.60 3.26 9.10
N LEU A 35 28.81 2.17 9.84
CA LEU A 35 27.87 1.76 10.90
C LEU A 35 27.83 2.74 12.07
N THR A 36 28.88 3.50 12.31
CA THR A 36 29.01 4.46 13.44
C THR A 36 28.86 5.92 13.02
N GLU A 37 28.60 6.23 11.76
CA GLU A 37 28.50 7.61 11.26
C GLU A 37 27.50 8.45 12.03
N TRP A 38 26.38 7.80 12.45
CA TRP A 38 25.31 8.47 13.19
C TRP A 38 25.30 8.12 14.68
N ALA A 39 26.43 7.70 15.25
CA ALA A 39 26.52 7.37 16.67
C ALA A 39 26.18 8.58 17.54
N MET A 40 25.62 8.30 18.74
CA MET A 40 25.48 9.28 19.80
C MET A 40 26.85 9.55 20.43
N ASP A 41 27.06 10.77 20.94
CA ASP A 41 28.30 11.10 21.66
C ASP A 41 28.49 10.26 22.93
N GLU A 42 27.38 9.98 23.61
CA GLU A 42 27.29 9.09 24.78
C GLU A 42 26.11 8.12 24.58
N PRO A 43 26.21 6.86 25.04
CA PRO A 43 25.12 5.92 24.94
C PRO A 43 23.84 6.39 25.65
N VAL A 44 22.69 6.26 24.98
CA VAL A 44 21.38 6.65 25.49
C VAL A 44 20.40 5.48 25.51
N THR A 45 19.49 5.49 26.44
CA THR A 45 18.33 4.59 26.45
C THR A 45 17.06 5.41 26.30
N LEU A 46 16.26 5.13 25.29
CA LEU A 46 15.04 5.86 24.96
C LEU A 46 13.82 4.94 25.09
N THR A 47 12.81 5.43 25.77
CA THR A 47 11.51 4.78 25.84
C THR A 47 10.73 4.98 24.55
N VAL A 48 10.05 3.94 24.02
CA VAL A 48 9.43 3.99 22.69
C VAL A 48 8.05 3.36 22.64
N LEU A 49 7.24 3.87 21.67
CA LEU A 49 6.02 3.21 21.18
C LEU A 49 6.31 2.58 19.83
N LYS A 50 5.91 1.31 19.62
CA LYS A 50 5.99 0.63 18.32
C LYS A 50 4.64 0.00 17.96
N ASN A 51 4.11 0.37 16.79
CA ASN A 51 2.93 -0.28 16.21
C ASN A 51 3.38 -1.52 15.43
N GLN A 52 3.35 -2.67 16.07
CA GLN A 52 3.71 -3.95 15.47
C GLN A 52 3.01 -5.08 16.19
N ASN A 53 2.50 -6.05 15.43
CA ASN A 53 2.05 -7.33 15.98
C ASN A 53 3.23 -8.33 15.97
N PRO A 54 3.84 -8.64 17.11
CA PRO A 54 4.99 -9.54 17.14
C PRO A 54 4.66 -10.97 16.67
N ALA A 55 3.38 -11.37 16.71
CA ALA A 55 2.96 -12.70 16.30
C ALA A 55 2.92 -12.89 14.78
N THR A 56 2.89 -11.80 14.01
CA THR A 56 2.86 -11.84 12.54
C THR A 56 4.22 -11.60 11.90
N VAL A 57 5.22 -11.17 12.69
CA VAL A 57 6.58 -10.96 12.21
C VAL A 57 7.36 -12.27 12.23
N ASN A 58 7.97 -12.62 11.11
CA ASN A 58 8.89 -13.75 11.03
C ASN A 58 10.29 -13.30 11.43
N TYR A 59 10.77 -13.76 12.59
CA TYR A 59 12.12 -13.47 13.06
C TYR A 59 13.11 -14.57 12.58
N ALA A 60 14.36 -14.18 12.37
CA ALA A 60 15.43 -15.13 12.12
C ALA A 60 15.73 -15.98 13.36
N ASP A 61 16.40 -17.14 13.18
CA ASP A 61 16.73 -18.02 14.30
C ASP A 61 17.55 -17.30 15.39
N GLY A 62 17.00 -17.25 16.59
CA GLY A 62 17.61 -16.59 17.75
C GLY A 62 17.29 -15.10 17.87
N GLU A 63 16.48 -14.56 16.98
CA GLU A 63 15.96 -13.19 17.05
C GLU A 63 14.52 -13.13 17.57
N ASP A 64 14.13 -11.97 18.09
CA ASP A 64 12.78 -11.67 18.55
C ASP A 64 12.48 -10.15 18.43
N GLN A 65 11.30 -9.76 18.94
CA GLN A 65 10.83 -8.37 18.89
C GLN A 65 11.70 -7.37 19.68
N TYR A 66 12.64 -7.82 20.50
CA TYR A 66 13.52 -6.99 21.34
C TYR A 66 15.01 -7.22 21.07
N ASN A 67 15.36 -8.32 20.38
CA ASN A 67 16.72 -8.71 20.07
C ASN A 67 16.81 -9.19 18.62
N ASN A 68 17.22 -8.32 17.74
CA ASN A 68 17.35 -8.59 16.31
C ASN A 68 18.50 -7.77 15.71
N VAL A 69 18.80 -8.01 14.43
CA VAL A 69 19.92 -7.37 13.75
C VAL A 69 19.89 -5.83 13.86
N TYR A 70 18.73 -5.21 13.76
CA TYR A 70 18.61 -3.74 13.82
C TYR A 70 18.81 -3.20 15.23
N TYR A 71 18.16 -3.77 16.25
CA TYR A 71 18.26 -3.26 17.61
C TYR A 71 19.63 -3.53 18.22
N ASN A 72 20.29 -4.63 17.81
CA ASN A 72 21.67 -4.87 18.14
C ASN A 72 22.59 -3.82 17.50
N ALA A 73 22.38 -3.50 16.22
CA ALA A 73 23.16 -2.47 15.54
C ALA A 73 22.93 -1.07 16.14
N TYR A 74 21.70 -0.71 16.49
CA TYR A 74 21.42 0.58 17.16
C TYR A 74 22.17 0.68 18.49
N ARG A 75 22.17 -0.36 19.30
CA ARG A 75 22.89 -0.39 20.57
C ARG A 75 24.41 -0.36 20.37
N ASP A 76 24.92 -1.24 19.52
CA ASP A 76 26.35 -1.53 19.42
C ASP A 76 27.09 -0.50 18.56
N ASN A 77 26.43 0.07 17.56
CA ASN A 77 27.03 1.01 16.61
C ASN A 77 26.58 2.46 16.81
N LEU A 78 25.30 2.70 17.18
CA LEU A 78 24.80 4.06 17.36
C LEU A 78 24.82 4.49 18.84
N GLY A 79 24.98 3.56 19.79
CA GLY A 79 24.82 3.85 21.21
C GLY A 79 23.38 4.13 21.62
N ILE A 80 22.38 3.66 20.84
CA ILE A 80 20.96 3.89 21.10
C ILE A 80 20.32 2.57 21.52
N THR A 81 19.82 2.50 22.75
CA THR A 81 19.02 1.39 23.26
C THR A 81 17.54 1.78 23.27
N LEU A 82 16.66 0.96 22.69
CA LEU A 82 15.22 1.18 22.69
C LEU A 82 14.57 0.37 23.83
N ASP A 83 13.84 1.05 24.71
CA ASP A 83 13.03 0.46 25.78
C ASP A 83 11.54 0.53 25.41
N PHE A 84 10.97 -0.60 25.00
CA PHE A 84 9.61 -0.69 24.46
C PHE A 84 8.56 -0.63 25.57
N GLN A 85 7.97 0.55 25.77
CA GLN A 85 6.84 0.73 26.70
C GLN A 85 5.55 0.16 26.11
N ILE A 86 5.36 0.30 24.79
CA ILE A 86 4.23 -0.25 24.04
C ILE A 86 4.77 -0.88 22.75
N CYS A 87 4.46 -2.18 22.56
CA CYS A 87 4.58 -2.89 21.29
C CYS A 87 3.29 -3.67 21.08
N ALA A 88 2.43 -3.17 20.21
CA ALA A 88 1.10 -3.72 19.90
C ALA A 88 0.67 -3.24 18.52
N SER A 89 -0.44 -3.75 17.98
CA SER A 89 -0.98 -3.30 16.69
C SER A 89 -2.50 -3.11 16.75
N GLY A 90 -3.04 -2.48 15.70
CA GLY A 90 -4.48 -2.29 15.54
C GLY A 90 -5.12 -1.55 16.71
N ASP A 91 -6.31 -2.01 17.13
CA ASP A 91 -7.10 -1.41 18.20
C ASP A 91 -6.37 -1.40 19.55
N GLU A 92 -5.59 -2.45 19.83
CA GLU A 92 -4.81 -2.51 21.08
C GLU A 92 -3.76 -1.40 21.14
N TYR A 93 -3.07 -1.14 20.02
CA TYR A 93 -2.12 -0.04 19.92
C TYR A 93 -2.82 1.31 20.14
N SER A 94 -3.91 1.56 19.45
CA SER A 94 -4.68 2.81 19.52
C SER A 94 -5.18 3.08 20.95
N GLN A 95 -5.68 2.05 21.65
CA GLN A 95 -6.11 2.16 23.04
C GLN A 95 -4.95 2.49 23.98
N LYS A 96 -3.78 1.86 23.82
CA LYS A 96 -2.59 2.12 24.64
C LYS A 96 -2.04 3.54 24.39
N VAL A 97 -2.01 4.02 23.14
CA VAL A 97 -1.62 5.40 22.82
C VAL A 97 -2.58 6.39 23.48
N THR A 98 -3.88 6.17 23.36
CA THR A 98 -4.90 7.02 24.02
C THR A 98 -4.70 7.07 25.54
N LEU A 99 -4.39 5.94 26.18
CA LEU A 99 -4.13 5.88 27.60
C LEU A 99 -2.87 6.65 28.01
N ALA A 100 -1.77 6.50 27.26
CA ALA A 100 -0.52 7.22 27.49
C ALA A 100 -0.71 8.75 27.36
N ILE A 101 -1.52 9.20 26.40
CA ILE A 101 -1.90 10.60 26.25
C ILE A 101 -2.72 11.08 27.47
N ALA A 102 -3.72 10.29 27.88
CA ALA A 102 -4.61 10.66 28.98
C ALA A 102 -3.91 10.71 30.35
N SER A 103 -2.88 9.87 30.57
CA SER A 103 -2.06 9.85 31.78
C SER A 103 -0.92 10.86 31.78
N ASP A 104 -0.66 11.51 30.65
CA ASP A 104 0.52 12.37 30.42
C ASP A 104 1.87 11.63 30.62
N GLU A 105 1.87 10.31 30.36
CA GLU A 105 3.04 9.42 30.47
C GLU A 105 3.53 9.03 29.06
N LEU A 106 3.98 10.03 28.30
CA LEU A 106 4.45 9.83 26.94
C LEU A 106 5.91 9.36 26.93
N PRO A 107 6.25 8.25 26.25
CA PRO A 107 7.63 7.85 25.96
C PRO A 107 8.42 8.90 25.18
N ASP A 108 9.75 8.71 25.10
CA ASP A 108 10.66 9.62 24.39
C ASP A 108 10.39 9.66 22.90
N LEU A 109 10.29 8.48 22.26
CA LEU A 109 10.00 8.35 20.84
C LEU A 109 8.60 7.76 20.64
N LEU A 110 7.85 8.39 19.77
CA LEU A 110 6.44 8.12 19.53
C LEU A 110 6.19 7.74 18.07
N TYR A 111 5.30 6.79 17.84
CA TYR A 111 4.75 6.50 16.51
C TYR A 111 3.24 6.70 16.58
N LEU A 112 2.76 7.85 16.19
CA LEU A 112 1.42 8.34 16.47
C LEU A 112 0.52 8.30 15.23
N PRO A 113 -0.74 7.88 15.35
CA PRO A 113 -1.74 8.20 14.34
C PRO A 113 -1.83 9.72 14.14
N VAL A 114 -2.14 10.16 12.92
CA VAL A 114 -2.10 11.58 12.55
C VAL A 114 -3.01 12.49 13.40
N ALA A 115 -4.11 11.96 13.91
CA ALA A 115 -5.03 12.72 14.77
C ALA A 115 -4.41 13.02 16.14
N GLU A 116 -3.81 12.01 16.79
CA GLU A 116 -3.11 12.12 18.07
C GLU A 116 -1.84 12.95 17.93
N TYR A 117 -1.11 12.80 16.81
CA TYR A 117 0.01 13.66 16.48
C TYR A 117 -0.41 15.14 16.44
N SER A 118 -1.50 15.47 15.74
CA SER A 118 -1.99 16.84 15.63
C SER A 118 -2.38 17.40 17.00
N GLN A 119 -3.10 16.61 17.80
CA GLN A 119 -3.51 17.00 19.14
C GLN A 119 -2.31 17.29 20.06
N LEU A 120 -1.29 16.43 20.04
CA LEU A 120 -0.11 16.59 20.90
C LEU A 120 0.79 17.74 20.43
N ALA A 121 0.90 17.98 19.11
CA ALA A 121 1.63 19.12 18.55
C ALA A 121 0.97 20.45 18.98
N GLU A 122 -0.35 20.57 18.85
CA GLU A 122 -1.11 21.74 19.30
C GLU A 122 -1.02 21.96 20.82
N ALA A 123 -0.93 20.89 21.60
CA ALA A 123 -0.76 20.93 23.06
C ALA A 123 0.68 21.25 23.51
N GLY A 124 1.64 21.37 22.59
CA GLY A 124 3.06 21.64 22.91
C GLY A 124 3.75 20.46 23.59
N LYS A 125 3.28 19.22 23.35
CA LYS A 125 3.82 17.98 23.93
C LYS A 125 4.89 17.31 23.07
N LEU A 126 5.13 17.83 21.85
CA LEU A 126 6.10 17.29 20.91
C LEU A 126 7.26 18.27 20.70
N ALA A 127 8.45 17.74 20.48
CA ALA A 127 9.64 18.54 20.14
C ALA A 127 9.56 19.01 18.69
N PRO A 128 9.92 20.28 18.38
CA PRO A 128 10.10 20.74 17.01
C PRO A 128 11.30 20.05 16.37
N LEU A 129 11.15 19.59 15.14
CA LEU A 129 12.18 18.81 14.44
C LEU A 129 12.81 19.51 13.22
N ASP A 130 12.40 20.74 12.87
CA ASP A 130 12.95 21.45 11.70
C ASP A 130 14.48 21.57 11.79
N ASP A 131 15.00 22.18 12.88
CA ASP A 131 16.44 22.36 13.10
C ASP A 131 17.15 21.02 13.31
N VAL A 132 16.49 20.06 13.97
CA VAL A 132 17.04 18.71 14.22
C VAL A 132 17.23 17.95 12.90
N LEU A 133 16.23 17.98 12.02
CA LEU A 133 16.31 17.36 10.69
C LEU A 133 17.38 18.06 9.84
N GLU A 134 17.45 19.40 9.88
CA GLU A 134 18.46 20.14 9.11
C GLU A 134 19.87 19.82 9.58
N GLN A 135 20.10 19.75 10.89
CA GLN A 135 21.43 19.52 11.47
C GLN A 135 21.88 18.06 11.37
N TYR A 136 20.99 17.09 11.63
CA TYR A 136 21.34 15.67 11.78
C TYR A 136 20.87 14.79 10.63
N GLY A 137 19.98 15.28 9.76
CA GLY A 137 19.51 14.52 8.59
C GLY A 137 20.62 14.29 7.58
N SER A 138 20.86 13.04 7.20
CA SER A 138 21.79 12.71 6.11
C SER A 138 21.26 13.25 4.76
N GLU A 139 22.15 13.41 3.79
CA GLU A 139 21.76 13.82 2.43
C GLU A 139 20.75 12.83 1.81
N LEU A 140 20.91 11.52 2.08
CA LEU A 140 19.98 10.48 1.62
C LEU A 140 18.62 10.63 2.29
N THR A 141 18.57 10.85 3.61
CA THR A 141 17.31 11.06 4.35
C THR A 141 16.60 12.32 3.86
N LYS A 142 17.29 13.44 3.73
CA LYS A 142 16.73 14.68 3.18
C LYS A 142 16.23 14.51 1.75
N LYS A 143 16.98 13.80 0.90
CA LYS A 143 16.58 13.47 -0.47
C LYS A 143 15.31 12.63 -0.50
N ASN A 144 15.21 11.57 0.34
CA ASN A 144 14.05 10.70 0.38
C ASN A 144 12.81 11.44 0.88
N LEU A 145 12.92 12.23 1.94
CA LEU A 145 11.83 13.06 2.46
C LEU A 145 11.36 14.14 1.48
N ASN A 146 12.24 14.61 0.60
CA ASN A 146 11.90 15.59 -0.44
C ASN A 146 11.64 14.96 -1.82
N SER A 147 11.56 13.65 -1.93
CA SER A 147 11.40 12.95 -3.21
C SER A 147 10.10 13.27 -3.94
N ASP A 148 9.09 13.73 -3.20
CA ASP A 148 7.79 14.19 -3.69
C ASP A 148 7.69 15.73 -3.86
N GLY A 149 8.83 16.42 -3.80
CA GLY A 149 8.91 17.88 -3.78
C GLY A 149 8.60 18.48 -2.40
N GLY A 150 8.72 17.70 -1.32
CA GLY A 150 8.50 18.11 0.07
C GLY A 150 7.03 18.15 0.50
N LYS A 151 6.12 17.66 -0.32
CA LYS A 151 4.67 17.73 -0.07
C LYS A 151 4.27 17.01 1.22
N ILE A 152 4.84 15.83 1.48
CA ILE A 152 4.50 15.06 2.68
C ILE A 152 5.01 15.72 3.96
N LEU A 153 6.21 16.34 3.91
CA LEU A 153 6.73 17.11 5.03
C LEU A 153 5.86 18.33 5.31
N GLU A 154 5.45 19.04 4.26
CA GLU A 154 4.57 20.21 4.41
C GLU A 154 3.21 19.80 5.01
N ALA A 155 2.64 18.69 4.54
CA ALA A 155 1.41 18.14 5.09
C ALA A 155 1.54 17.73 6.59
N ALA A 156 2.74 17.35 7.03
CA ALA A 156 3.00 16.98 8.43
C ALA A 156 3.17 18.19 9.35
N LYS A 157 3.44 19.41 8.84
CA LYS A 157 3.59 20.60 9.69
C LYS A 157 2.29 20.95 10.42
N ARG A 158 2.46 21.54 11.59
CA ARG A 158 1.39 22.16 12.38
C ARG A 158 1.83 23.56 12.80
N ASN A 159 1.06 24.58 12.41
CA ASN A 159 1.42 25.98 12.58
C ASN A 159 2.84 26.31 12.01
N ASP A 160 3.13 25.85 10.80
CA ASP A 160 4.40 26.00 10.07
C ASP A 160 5.61 25.32 10.73
N VAL A 161 5.42 24.48 11.76
CA VAL A 161 6.48 23.75 12.48
C VAL A 161 6.34 22.25 12.26
N LEU A 162 7.44 21.59 11.95
CA LEU A 162 7.55 20.13 11.83
C LEU A 162 7.77 19.52 13.22
N TYR A 163 6.77 18.82 13.77
CA TYR A 163 6.84 18.12 15.06
C TYR A 163 7.08 16.62 14.94
N GLY A 164 7.21 16.11 13.72
CA GLY A 164 7.44 14.70 13.49
C GLY A 164 7.72 14.38 12.03
N ILE A 165 8.24 13.20 11.79
CA ILE A 165 8.57 12.70 10.46
C ILE A 165 7.42 11.78 10.00
N PRO A 166 6.71 12.14 8.93
CA PRO A 166 5.57 11.35 8.44
C PRO A 166 6.03 9.99 7.89
N SER A 167 5.24 8.96 8.17
CA SER A 167 5.38 7.62 7.59
C SER A 167 4.30 7.46 6.52
N GLY A 168 4.67 7.53 5.25
CA GLY A 168 3.73 7.46 4.14
C GLY A 168 4.25 8.14 2.87
N ASN A 169 3.34 8.41 1.94
CA ASN A 169 3.64 8.97 0.63
C ASN A 169 2.72 10.16 0.29
N ALA A 170 3.22 11.11 -0.50
CA ALA A 170 2.41 12.24 -0.98
C ALA A 170 1.30 11.83 -1.97
N GLU A 171 1.40 10.64 -2.52
CA GLU A 171 0.41 10.06 -3.41
C GLU A 171 0.08 8.63 -2.95
N ARG A 172 -1.21 8.32 -2.78
CA ARG A 172 -1.66 6.94 -2.62
C ARG A 172 -1.76 6.27 -3.98
N ILE A 173 -1.30 5.02 -4.09
CA ILE A 173 -1.49 4.23 -5.30
C ILE A 173 -2.99 3.97 -5.46
N PRO A 174 -3.60 4.27 -6.63
CA PRO A 174 -5.02 3.98 -6.84
C PRO A 174 -5.34 2.49 -6.69
N SER A 175 -6.51 2.16 -6.17
CA SER A 175 -7.00 0.79 -6.06
C SER A 175 -7.88 0.36 -7.25
N GLN A 176 -7.76 1.04 -8.39
CA GLN A 176 -8.61 0.83 -9.57
C GLN A 176 -8.07 -0.18 -10.58
N PHE A 177 -6.95 -0.86 -10.31
CA PHE A 177 -6.41 -1.81 -11.29
C PHE A 177 -7.39 -2.98 -11.47
N LEU A 178 -7.73 -3.26 -12.73
CA LEU A 178 -8.57 -4.39 -13.08
C LEU A 178 -7.68 -5.62 -13.29
N TRP A 179 -7.81 -6.58 -12.39
CA TRP A 179 -7.16 -7.88 -12.44
C TRP A 179 -8.07 -8.89 -13.12
N ILE A 180 -7.54 -9.57 -14.13
CA ILE A 180 -8.31 -10.45 -15.02
C ILE A 180 -7.60 -11.79 -15.18
N ARG A 181 -8.30 -12.90 -15.07
CA ARG A 181 -7.85 -14.22 -15.48
C ARG A 181 -7.68 -14.26 -17.00
N LYS A 182 -6.44 -14.10 -17.43
CA LYS A 182 -6.10 -14.07 -18.86
C LYS A 182 -6.40 -15.39 -19.54
N ASP A 183 -6.11 -16.50 -18.88
CA ASP A 183 -6.42 -17.84 -19.38
C ASP A 183 -7.93 -18.04 -19.60
N TRP A 184 -8.78 -17.43 -18.78
CA TRP A 184 -10.24 -17.47 -18.98
C TRP A 184 -10.67 -16.63 -20.19
N LEU A 185 -10.10 -15.43 -20.38
CA LEU A 185 -10.34 -14.65 -21.60
C LEU A 185 -9.96 -15.44 -22.85
N ASP A 186 -8.74 -16.01 -22.85
CA ASP A 186 -8.22 -16.78 -24.00
C ASP A 186 -9.11 -18.01 -24.28
N LYS A 187 -9.55 -18.75 -23.24
CA LYS A 187 -10.41 -19.93 -23.38
C LYS A 187 -11.78 -19.60 -23.95
N LEU A 188 -12.38 -18.49 -23.50
CA LEU A 188 -13.68 -18.04 -23.97
C LEU A 188 -13.62 -17.22 -25.26
N GLY A 189 -12.40 -16.91 -25.77
CA GLY A 189 -12.20 -16.12 -26.98
C GLY A 189 -12.63 -14.67 -26.85
N LEU A 190 -12.48 -14.10 -25.63
CA LEU A 190 -12.84 -12.72 -25.33
C LEU A 190 -11.62 -11.79 -25.51
N ASP A 191 -11.89 -10.59 -26.00
CA ASP A 191 -10.90 -9.52 -26.03
C ASP A 191 -10.69 -8.90 -24.65
N VAL A 192 -9.53 -8.26 -24.45
CA VAL A 192 -9.27 -7.43 -23.26
C VAL A 192 -10.26 -6.26 -23.25
N PRO A 193 -10.98 -6.02 -22.15
CA PRO A 193 -12.00 -4.97 -22.07
C PRO A 193 -11.38 -3.57 -22.27
N LYS A 194 -12.06 -2.70 -23.01
CA LYS A 194 -11.65 -1.32 -23.35
C LYS A 194 -12.63 -0.28 -22.85
N THR A 195 -13.83 -0.71 -22.47
CA THR A 195 -14.89 0.12 -21.89
C THR A 195 -15.43 -0.57 -20.64
N LEU A 196 -16.13 0.17 -19.79
CA LEU A 196 -16.84 -0.44 -18.65
C LEU A 196 -17.89 -1.46 -19.13
N ASP A 197 -18.55 -1.22 -20.27
CA ASP A 197 -19.50 -2.19 -20.83
C ASP A 197 -18.82 -3.48 -21.26
N ASP A 198 -17.59 -3.44 -21.80
CA ASP A 198 -16.80 -4.65 -22.09
C ASP A 198 -16.47 -5.41 -20.79
N VAL A 199 -16.18 -4.70 -19.68
CA VAL A 199 -15.96 -5.34 -18.36
C VAL A 199 -17.21 -6.09 -17.93
N VAL A 200 -18.40 -5.53 -18.14
CA VAL A 200 -19.67 -6.21 -17.82
C VAL A 200 -19.88 -7.45 -18.70
N GLU A 201 -19.53 -7.40 -19.99
CA GLU A 201 -19.59 -8.58 -20.87
C GLU A 201 -18.62 -9.68 -20.42
N VAL A 202 -17.39 -9.32 -20.02
CA VAL A 202 -16.42 -10.28 -19.45
C VAL A 202 -16.97 -10.88 -18.16
N ALA A 203 -17.53 -10.05 -17.26
CA ALA A 203 -18.15 -10.54 -16.02
C ALA A 203 -19.30 -11.53 -16.30
N ARG A 204 -20.11 -11.23 -17.32
CA ARG A 204 -21.22 -12.11 -17.73
C ARG A 204 -20.73 -13.44 -18.26
N ALA A 205 -19.70 -13.44 -19.09
CA ALA A 205 -19.11 -14.65 -19.63
C ALA A 205 -18.41 -15.48 -18.53
N PHE A 206 -17.67 -14.83 -17.62
CA PHE A 206 -17.02 -15.51 -16.49
C PHE A 206 -18.02 -16.17 -15.55
N LYS A 207 -19.19 -15.54 -15.34
CA LYS A 207 -20.26 -16.14 -14.53
C LYS A 207 -20.96 -17.32 -15.19
N ASN A 208 -21.21 -17.26 -16.51
CA ASN A 208 -22.16 -18.15 -17.16
C ASN A 208 -21.54 -19.25 -18.03
N ASP A 209 -20.26 -19.09 -18.46
CA ASP A 209 -19.69 -19.93 -19.53
C ASP A 209 -18.60 -20.90 -19.01
N ASP A 210 -18.61 -21.24 -17.70
CA ASP A 210 -17.69 -22.22 -17.08
C ASP A 210 -16.23 -22.01 -17.51
N PRO A 211 -15.63 -20.84 -17.19
CA PRO A 211 -14.30 -20.49 -17.68
C PRO A 211 -13.18 -21.39 -17.12
N ASP A 212 -13.32 -21.95 -15.92
CA ASP A 212 -12.38 -22.90 -15.34
C ASP A 212 -12.56 -24.32 -15.89
N GLY A 213 -13.73 -24.65 -16.44
CA GLY A 213 -14.02 -25.92 -17.13
C GLY A 213 -14.26 -27.09 -16.20
N ASN A 214 -14.66 -26.80 -14.96
CA ASN A 214 -14.92 -27.84 -13.97
C ASN A 214 -16.34 -28.44 -14.08
N GLY A 215 -17.23 -27.82 -14.87
CA GLY A 215 -18.62 -28.23 -15.07
C GLY A 215 -19.55 -27.88 -13.92
N VAL A 216 -19.12 -26.98 -13.02
CA VAL A 216 -19.89 -26.49 -11.87
C VAL A 216 -20.14 -24.98 -12.07
N ASP A 217 -21.33 -24.49 -11.74
CA ASP A 217 -21.66 -23.06 -11.76
C ASP A 217 -21.20 -22.42 -10.42
N ASP A 218 -19.89 -22.23 -10.25
CA ASP A 218 -19.27 -21.71 -9.03
C ASP A 218 -18.35 -20.51 -9.27
N THR A 219 -18.17 -20.09 -10.52
CA THR A 219 -17.38 -18.91 -10.88
C THR A 219 -18.18 -17.61 -10.75
N TRP A 220 -17.47 -16.54 -10.35
CA TRP A 220 -18.06 -15.23 -10.17
C TRP A 220 -17.86 -14.35 -11.42
N GLY A 221 -18.77 -13.41 -11.65
CA GLY A 221 -18.58 -12.38 -12.66
C GLY A 221 -17.55 -11.37 -12.19
N LEU A 222 -17.96 -10.42 -11.35
CA LEU A 222 -17.09 -9.40 -10.73
C LEU A 222 -17.04 -9.63 -9.22
N GLY A 223 -15.86 -9.83 -8.64
CA GLY A 223 -15.65 -9.89 -7.21
C GLY A 223 -15.74 -8.50 -6.58
N VAL A 224 -16.66 -8.32 -5.61
CA VAL A 224 -16.88 -7.05 -4.91
C VAL A 224 -16.95 -7.30 -3.41
N CYS A 225 -16.22 -6.47 -2.62
CA CYS A 225 -16.29 -6.47 -1.16
C CYS A 225 -17.22 -5.36 -0.63
N ASN A 226 -17.54 -5.41 0.67
CA ASN A 226 -18.40 -4.42 1.32
C ASN A 226 -17.65 -3.21 1.89
N GLU A 227 -16.34 -3.16 1.75
CA GLU A 227 -15.50 -2.06 2.22
C GLU A 227 -15.54 -0.89 1.23
N MET A 228 -16.68 -0.17 1.18
CA MET A 228 -16.99 0.77 0.12
C MET A 228 -16.09 2.00 0.11
N SER A 229 -15.86 2.63 1.25
CA SER A 229 -15.09 3.89 1.37
C SER A 229 -13.63 3.69 1.73
N ASP A 230 -13.23 2.46 2.04
CA ASP A 230 -11.88 2.12 2.42
C ASP A 230 -11.02 1.71 1.22
N TYR A 231 -9.72 1.77 1.43
CA TYR A 231 -8.75 1.29 0.46
C TYR A 231 -8.67 -0.23 0.54
N ALA A 232 -9.54 -0.90 -0.19
CA ALA A 232 -9.56 -2.36 -0.23
C ALA A 232 -8.49 -2.92 -1.18
N GLY A 233 -7.80 -3.98 -0.74
CA GLY A 233 -6.82 -4.70 -1.56
C GLY A 233 -7.46 -5.47 -2.71
N TYR A 234 -8.60 -6.10 -2.44
CA TYR A 234 -9.35 -6.94 -3.37
C TYR A 234 -10.82 -6.58 -3.37
N GLY A 235 -11.42 -6.46 -4.55
CA GLY A 235 -12.87 -6.32 -4.69
C GLY A 235 -13.41 -4.92 -4.47
N THR A 236 -12.59 -3.86 -4.54
CA THR A 236 -13.06 -2.48 -4.46
C THR A 236 -13.97 -2.13 -5.64
N ILE A 237 -14.93 -1.23 -5.43
CA ILE A 237 -15.75 -0.66 -6.51
C ILE A 237 -15.13 0.62 -7.12
N GLU A 238 -13.99 1.09 -6.60
CA GLU A 238 -13.36 2.34 -7.03
C GLU A 238 -13.14 2.39 -8.55
N GLY A 239 -12.71 1.29 -9.18
CA GLY A 239 -12.51 1.24 -10.63
C GLY A 239 -13.80 1.45 -11.44
N VAL A 240 -14.95 0.97 -10.95
CA VAL A 240 -16.25 1.23 -11.59
C VAL A 240 -16.65 2.70 -11.41
N VAL A 241 -16.38 3.28 -10.23
CA VAL A 241 -16.70 4.71 -9.98
C VAL A 241 -15.78 5.62 -10.78
N ASN A 242 -14.50 5.28 -10.88
CA ASN A 242 -13.54 6.01 -11.72
C ASN A 242 -13.92 5.95 -13.21
N ALA A 243 -14.54 4.85 -13.68
CA ALA A 243 -15.02 4.76 -15.06
C ALA A 243 -16.05 5.85 -15.41
N PHE A 244 -16.82 6.33 -14.44
CA PHE A 244 -17.75 7.47 -14.57
C PHE A 244 -17.08 8.82 -14.28
N GLY A 245 -15.83 8.85 -13.82
CA GLY A 245 -15.09 10.07 -13.50
C GLY A 245 -15.24 10.56 -12.05
N GLY A 246 -15.76 9.73 -11.14
CA GLY A 246 -15.87 9.96 -9.70
C GLY A 246 -14.92 9.13 -8.86
N SER A 247 -15.01 9.24 -7.53
CA SER A 247 -14.31 8.39 -6.55
C SER A 247 -15.16 8.20 -5.30
N ILE A 248 -15.06 7.00 -4.67
CA ILE A 248 -15.76 6.69 -3.43
C ILE A 248 -14.87 6.75 -2.19
N LEU A 249 -13.57 6.95 -2.36
CA LEU A 249 -12.63 6.90 -1.25
C LEU A 249 -12.88 8.02 -0.24
N GLN A 250 -12.76 7.69 1.03
CA GLN A 250 -13.15 8.56 2.16
C GLN A 250 -12.45 9.93 2.22
N TYR A 251 -11.31 10.09 1.56
CA TYR A 251 -10.52 11.32 1.61
C TYR A 251 -10.51 12.08 0.28
N MET A 252 -11.49 11.83 -0.60
CA MET A 252 -11.59 12.50 -1.90
C MET A 252 -12.32 13.84 -1.80
N TRP A 253 -11.56 14.85 -1.40
CA TRP A 253 -12.01 16.24 -1.30
C TRP A 253 -11.40 17.04 -2.46
N MET A 254 -12.24 17.41 -3.42
CA MET A 254 -11.80 18.04 -4.66
C MET A 254 -12.05 19.55 -4.66
N PRO A 255 -11.08 20.36 -5.13
CA PRO A 255 -11.25 21.80 -5.19
C PRO A 255 -12.18 22.17 -6.34
N ASN A 256 -13.06 23.14 -6.09
CA ASN A 256 -13.90 23.77 -7.11
C ASN A 256 -13.30 25.12 -7.54
N ASP A 257 -13.64 25.56 -8.75
CA ASP A 257 -13.15 26.85 -9.31
C ASP A 257 -13.57 28.07 -8.49
N ASP A 258 -14.63 27.96 -7.69
CA ASP A 258 -15.14 29.04 -6.84
C ASP A 258 -14.49 29.08 -5.44
N GLY A 259 -13.48 28.22 -5.21
CA GLY A 259 -12.76 28.11 -3.92
C GLY A 259 -13.48 27.28 -2.86
N THR A 260 -14.58 26.63 -3.21
CA THR A 260 -15.21 25.61 -2.37
C THR A 260 -14.57 24.24 -2.59
N VAL A 261 -14.95 23.24 -1.80
CA VAL A 261 -14.49 21.87 -1.90
C VAL A 261 -15.69 20.94 -2.02
N SER A 262 -15.61 19.96 -2.90
CA SER A 262 -16.61 18.90 -3.06
C SER A 262 -16.11 17.59 -2.45
N TYR A 263 -17.02 16.78 -1.91
CA TYR A 263 -16.77 15.41 -1.48
C TYR A 263 -17.20 14.44 -2.59
N GLU A 264 -16.25 13.81 -3.27
CA GLU A 264 -16.51 12.99 -4.48
C GLU A 264 -17.55 11.87 -4.26
N PRO A 265 -17.59 11.15 -3.12
CA PRO A 265 -18.63 10.16 -2.89
C PRO A 265 -20.07 10.68 -2.94
N THR A 266 -20.27 12.00 -2.92
CA THR A 266 -21.60 12.63 -3.08
C THR A 266 -21.88 13.11 -4.51
N SER A 267 -21.00 12.81 -5.47
CA SER A 267 -21.09 13.27 -6.86
C SER A 267 -22.14 12.52 -7.69
N GLN A 268 -22.54 13.13 -8.81
CA GLN A 268 -23.43 12.49 -9.79
C GLN A 268 -22.74 11.28 -10.45
N GLU A 269 -21.43 11.32 -10.63
CA GLU A 269 -20.61 10.25 -11.16
C GLU A 269 -20.67 9.00 -10.27
N THR A 270 -20.58 9.20 -8.95
CA THR A 270 -20.76 8.11 -7.96
C THR A 270 -22.18 7.54 -8.01
N ARG A 271 -23.21 8.40 -8.11
CA ARG A 271 -24.60 7.95 -8.27
C ARG A 271 -24.78 7.06 -9.51
N ASN A 272 -24.21 7.47 -10.65
CA ASN A 272 -24.29 6.71 -11.90
C ASN A 272 -23.58 5.35 -11.79
N ALA A 273 -22.45 5.31 -11.11
CA ALA A 273 -21.71 4.07 -10.85
C ALA A 273 -22.48 3.10 -9.95
N LEU A 274 -23.13 3.59 -8.89
CA LEU A 274 -23.97 2.78 -8.02
C LEU A 274 -25.19 2.20 -8.77
N GLU A 275 -25.81 2.95 -9.68
CA GLU A 275 -26.88 2.47 -10.55
C GLU A 275 -26.40 1.33 -11.47
N LYS A 276 -25.19 1.47 -12.05
CA LYS A 276 -24.57 0.42 -12.86
C LYS A 276 -24.28 -0.84 -12.06
N LEU A 277 -23.69 -0.69 -10.86
CA LEU A 277 -23.41 -1.81 -9.95
C LEU A 277 -24.69 -2.51 -9.48
N ALA A 278 -25.76 -1.77 -9.18
CA ALA A 278 -27.06 -2.35 -8.83
C ALA A 278 -27.64 -3.18 -9.99
N ALA A 279 -27.50 -2.70 -11.24
CA ALA A 279 -27.90 -3.46 -12.41
C ALA A 279 -27.07 -4.75 -12.55
N MET A 280 -25.75 -4.68 -12.38
CA MET A 280 -24.86 -5.85 -12.41
C MET A 280 -25.21 -6.86 -11.32
N TYR A 281 -25.49 -6.40 -10.09
CA TYR A 281 -25.90 -7.27 -9.00
C TYR A 281 -27.25 -7.96 -9.29
N SER A 282 -28.23 -7.22 -9.77
CA SER A 282 -29.55 -7.77 -10.14
C SER A 282 -29.49 -8.81 -11.25
N GLU A 283 -28.48 -8.76 -12.11
CA GLU A 283 -28.17 -9.75 -13.15
C GLU A 283 -27.35 -10.95 -12.62
N GLY A 284 -26.89 -10.89 -11.37
CA GLY A 284 -26.07 -11.95 -10.76
C GLY A 284 -24.60 -11.91 -11.18
N LEU A 285 -24.10 -10.77 -11.66
CA LEU A 285 -22.71 -10.60 -12.11
C LEU A 285 -21.76 -10.23 -10.98
N ILE A 286 -22.25 -9.85 -9.82
CA ILE A 286 -21.50 -9.59 -8.59
C ILE A 286 -21.72 -10.78 -7.64
N ASN A 287 -20.69 -11.15 -6.86
CA ASN A 287 -20.83 -12.20 -5.85
C ASN A 287 -22.05 -11.96 -4.94
N GLU A 288 -22.85 -13.00 -4.73
CA GLU A 288 -24.17 -12.90 -4.07
C GLU A 288 -24.07 -12.32 -2.66
N GLU A 289 -23.01 -12.68 -1.94
CA GLU A 289 -22.80 -12.29 -0.54
C GLU A 289 -21.94 -11.00 -0.39
N PHE A 290 -21.78 -10.17 -1.45
CA PHE A 290 -20.91 -9.01 -1.41
C PHE A 290 -21.17 -8.08 -0.21
N GLY A 291 -22.42 -7.92 0.21
CA GLY A 291 -22.81 -7.05 1.32
C GLY A 291 -22.26 -7.46 2.70
N VAL A 292 -21.69 -8.67 2.80
CA VAL A 292 -21.03 -9.20 4.01
C VAL A 292 -19.62 -9.73 3.73
N SER A 293 -19.17 -9.71 2.48
CA SER A 293 -17.83 -10.12 2.07
C SER A 293 -16.85 -8.97 2.26
N ASP A 294 -15.84 -9.16 3.08
CA ASP A 294 -14.70 -8.27 3.22
C ASP A 294 -13.65 -8.53 2.12
N THR A 295 -12.55 -7.78 2.13
CA THR A 295 -11.44 -7.96 1.19
C THR A 295 -10.78 -9.33 1.30
N ASP A 296 -10.77 -9.94 2.50
CA ASP A 296 -10.20 -11.27 2.73
C ASP A 296 -11.04 -12.36 2.05
N ALA A 297 -12.38 -12.26 2.08
CA ALA A 297 -13.28 -13.18 1.39
C ALA A 297 -13.07 -13.17 -0.13
N ILE A 298 -12.82 -11.96 -0.72
CA ILE A 298 -12.49 -11.87 -2.15
C ILE A 298 -11.11 -12.48 -2.43
N SER A 299 -10.12 -12.21 -1.58
CA SER A 299 -8.78 -12.79 -1.67
C SER A 299 -8.83 -14.33 -1.63
N GLU A 300 -9.62 -14.91 -0.74
CA GLU A 300 -9.82 -16.37 -0.65
C GLU A 300 -10.46 -16.93 -1.94
N ALA A 301 -11.48 -16.26 -2.51
CA ALA A 301 -12.11 -16.66 -3.76
C ALA A 301 -11.16 -16.59 -4.97
N VAL A 302 -10.29 -15.57 -5.00
CA VAL A 302 -9.22 -15.43 -6.00
C VAL A 302 -8.23 -16.61 -5.89
N ALA A 303 -7.74 -16.91 -4.68
CA ALA A 303 -6.80 -18.01 -4.43
C ALA A 303 -7.42 -19.38 -4.72
N ALA A 304 -8.72 -19.54 -4.45
CA ALA A 304 -9.47 -20.76 -4.76
C ALA A 304 -9.74 -20.94 -6.26
N GLY A 305 -9.63 -19.87 -7.06
CA GLY A 305 -9.87 -19.89 -8.50
C GLY A 305 -11.32 -19.68 -8.92
N THR A 306 -12.22 -19.28 -8.00
CA THR A 306 -13.63 -18.98 -8.31
C THR A 306 -13.88 -17.53 -8.71
N CYS A 307 -12.99 -16.60 -8.32
CA CYS A 307 -13.03 -15.20 -8.71
C CYS A 307 -11.88 -14.88 -9.69
N GLY A 308 -12.21 -14.56 -10.92
CA GLY A 308 -11.25 -14.25 -11.99
C GLY A 308 -11.29 -12.82 -12.51
N LEU A 309 -12.14 -11.95 -11.96
CA LEU A 309 -12.28 -10.56 -12.35
C LEU A 309 -12.61 -9.71 -11.12
N PHE A 310 -11.77 -8.73 -10.81
CA PHE A 310 -11.98 -7.80 -9.69
C PHE A 310 -11.09 -6.56 -9.82
N TYR A 311 -11.49 -5.48 -9.17
CA TYR A 311 -10.62 -4.31 -8.99
C TYR A 311 -9.82 -4.44 -7.69
N GLY A 312 -8.58 -3.95 -7.70
CA GLY A 312 -7.71 -4.02 -6.53
C GLY A 312 -6.44 -3.19 -6.68
N THR A 313 -5.50 -3.42 -5.76
CA THR A 313 -4.23 -2.71 -5.68
C THR A 313 -3.17 -3.27 -6.63
N ASP A 314 -1.97 -2.68 -6.61
CA ASP A 314 -0.78 -3.13 -7.36
C ASP A 314 -0.21 -4.46 -6.86
N GLY A 315 -0.44 -4.81 -5.58
CA GLY A 315 0.22 -5.90 -4.87
C GLY A 315 -0.43 -7.29 -4.98
N ILE A 316 -1.44 -7.48 -5.81
CA ILE A 316 -2.22 -8.74 -5.93
C ILE A 316 -1.34 -9.97 -6.21
N SER A 317 -0.28 -9.79 -6.99
CA SER A 317 0.66 -10.87 -7.34
C SER A 317 1.48 -11.39 -6.15
N TRP A 318 1.52 -10.68 -5.03
CA TRP A 318 2.20 -11.09 -3.80
C TRP A 318 1.34 -11.96 -2.88
N GLY A 319 0.03 -11.94 -3.08
CA GLY A 319 -0.96 -12.69 -2.30
C GLY A 319 -1.77 -13.66 -3.16
N ALA A 320 -3.08 -13.50 -3.16
CA ALA A 320 -4.03 -14.44 -3.75
C ALA A 320 -3.81 -14.73 -5.25
N GLY A 321 -3.33 -13.76 -6.03
CA GLY A 321 -2.99 -13.99 -7.44
C GLY A 321 -1.88 -15.03 -7.62
N ARG A 322 -0.86 -15.01 -6.75
CA ARG A 322 0.19 -16.04 -6.68
C ARG A 322 -0.37 -17.38 -6.22
N ASP A 323 -1.21 -17.37 -5.19
CA ASP A 323 -1.76 -18.59 -4.60
C ASP A 323 -2.70 -19.30 -5.57
N ALA A 324 -3.44 -18.57 -6.39
CA ALA A 324 -4.24 -19.11 -7.48
C ALA A 324 -3.38 -19.90 -8.49
N ILE A 325 -2.19 -19.38 -8.86
CA ILE A 325 -1.25 -20.09 -9.74
C ILE A 325 -0.66 -21.31 -9.04
N ALA A 326 -0.32 -21.19 -7.74
CA ALA A 326 0.19 -22.32 -6.96
C ALA A 326 -0.83 -23.47 -6.85
N ASN A 327 -2.12 -23.13 -6.82
CA ASN A 327 -3.22 -24.10 -6.77
C ASN A 327 -3.60 -24.66 -8.15
N ASN A 328 -3.38 -23.89 -9.23
CA ASN A 328 -3.69 -24.28 -10.60
C ASN A 328 -2.64 -23.76 -11.58
N ASN A 329 -1.81 -24.65 -12.13
CA ASN A 329 -0.72 -24.31 -13.05
C ASN A 329 -1.17 -23.66 -14.37
N ASP A 330 -2.43 -23.82 -14.75
CA ASP A 330 -2.97 -23.22 -15.99
C ASP A 330 -3.52 -21.79 -15.74
N CYS A 331 -3.45 -21.31 -14.48
CA CYS A 331 -3.90 -19.98 -14.10
C CYS A 331 -2.94 -18.91 -14.61
N GLY A 332 -3.45 -17.95 -15.35
CA GLY A 332 -2.71 -16.78 -15.83
C GLY A 332 -3.45 -15.49 -15.50
N TRP A 333 -2.71 -14.47 -15.06
CA TRP A 333 -3.26 -13.16 -14.71
C TRP A 333 -2.75 -12.07 -15.64
N MET A 334 -3.57 -11.05 -15.82
CA MET A 334 -3.17 -9.76 -16.37
C MET A 334 -3.74 -8.63 -15.54
N VAL A 335 -3.11 -7.45 -15.62
CA VAL A 335 -3.57 -6.24 -14.97
C VAL A 335 -3.65 -5.11 -15.97
N ILE A 336 -4.75 -4.37 -15.96
CA ILE A 336 -4.96 -3.16 -16.76
C ILE A 336 -5.48 -2.03 -15.86
N ASN A 337 -5.40 -0.79 -16.34
CA ASN A 337 -6.13 0.31 -15.74
C ASN A 337 -7.63 0.12 -15.92
N ALA A 338 -8.45 0.62 -14.99
CA ALA A 338 -9.90 0.59 -15.16
C ALA A 338 -10.30 1.25 -16.47
N PRO A 339 -11.07 0.60 -17.36
CA PRO A 339 -11.60 1.24 -18.54
C PRO A 339 -12.69 2.25 -18.18
N SER A 340 -12.72 3.40 -18.89
CA SER A 340 -13.81 4.37 -18.75
C SER A 340 -15.08 3.92 -19.49
N VAL A 341 -16.19 4.59 -19.25
CA VAL A 341 -17.46 4.35 -19.99
C VAL A 341 -17.32 4.69 -21.48
N GLU A 342 -16.50 5.67 -21.81
CA GLU A 342 -16.26 6.16 -23.17
C GLU A 342 -15.14 5.40 -23.90
N GLY A 343 -14.38 4.58 -23.17
CA GLY A 343 -13.17 3.90 -23.62
C GLY A 343 -11.88 4.65 -23.26
N GLY A 344 -10.78 3.91 -23.23
CA GLY A 344 -9.51 4.37 -22.66
C GLY A 344 -9.50 4.25 -21.13
N ASP A 345 -8.40 4.65 -20.51
CA ASP A 345 -8.22 4.55 -19.07
C ASP A 345 -9.13 5.53 -18.33
N ALA A 346 -9.76 5.07 -17.26
CA ALA A 346 -10.53 5.90 -16.35
C ALA A 346 -9.63 6.88 -15.61
N THR A 347 -10.15 8.04 -15.26
CA THR A 347 -9.43 9.03 -14.44
C THR A 347 -9.16 8.47 -13.06
N ALA A 348 -7.89 8.39 -12.69
CA ALA A 348 -7.49 7.97 -11.36
C ALA A 348 -7.56 9.11 -10.35
N TYR A 349 -7.84 8.73 -9.11
CA TYR A 349 -7.86 9.64 -7.97
C TYR A 349 -6.79 9.22 -6.96
N SER A 350 -6.21 10.19 -6.28
CA SER A 350 -5.22 9.97 -5.23
C SER A 350 -5.30 11.05 -4.14
N TYR A 351 -4.71 10.77 -3.01
CA TYR A 351 -4.59 11.69 -1.88
C TYR A 351 -3.26 11.51 -1.16
N THR A 352 -2.83 12.53 -0.42
CA THR A 352 -1.65 12.42 0.44
C THR A 352 -1.95 11.45 1.57
N ASN A 353 -1.13 10.39 1.67
CA ASN A 353 -1.34 9.31 2.63
C ASN A 353 -0.17 9.22 3.61
N PHE A 354 -0.40 9.72 4.82
CA PHE A 354 0.39 9.33 5.98
C PHE A 354 -0.56 9.12 7.17
N ASP A 355 -0.70 7.88 7.56
CA ASP A 355 -1.59 7.51 8.66
C ASP A 355 -0.91 7.69 10.01
N TYR A 356 0.45 7.67 10.02
CA TYR A 356 1.28 7.73 11.20
C TYR A 356 2.45 8.70 11.04
N VAL A 357 2.93 9.19 12.20
CA VAL A 357 4.06 10.14 12.30
C VAL A 357 5.01 9.67 13.40
N TYR A 358 6.30 9.60 13.08
CA TYR A 358 7.35 9.45 14.09
C TYR A 358 7.60 10.80 14.75
N ALA A 359 7.38 10.89 16.03
CA ALA A 359 7.51 12.13 16.80
C ALA A 359 8.39 11.93 18.04
N VAL A 360 8.81 13.04 18.62
CA VAL A 360 9.62 13.05 19.84
C VAL A 360 8.88 13.81 20.93
N ASN A 361 8.85 13.26 22.15
CA ASN A 361 8.30 13.94 23.32
C ASN A 361 9.07 15.25 23.58
N ALA A 362 8.36 16.34 23.86
CA ALA A 362 8.96 17.64 24.17
C ALA A 362 9.95 17.60 25.34
N ASN A 363 9.83 16.62 26.24
CA ASN A 363 10.73 16.43 27.39
C ASN A 363 11.92 15.50 27.10
N CYS A 364 12.03 14.93 25.90
CA CYS A 364 13.17 14.09 25.52
C CYS A 364 14.43 14.94 25.38
N GLU A 365 15.52 14.52 26.03
CA GLU A 365 16.81 15.22 26.02
C GLU A 365 17.58 15.00 24.69
N HIS A 366 17.19 13.99 23.89
CA HIS A 366 17.90 13.53 22.69
C HIS A 366 17.00 13.43 21.46
N PRO A 367 16.40 14.55 21.00
CA PRO A 367 15.52 14.50 19.81
C PRO A 367 16.25 14.09 18.52
N GLU A 368 17.57 14.29 18.44
CA GLU A 368 18.43 13.89 17.32
C GLU A 368 18.47 12.36 17.14
N ALA A 369 18.21 11.59 18.16
CA ALA A 369 18.27 10.13 18.10
C ALA A 369 17.25 9.56 17.09
N LEU A 370 16.06 10.16 16.97
CA LEU A 370 15.09 9.76 15.95
C LEU A 370 15.67 9.91 14.54
N ILE A 371 16.28 11.06 14.24
CA ILE A 371 16.84 11.32 12.92
C ILE A 371 18.05 10.41 12.63
N LYS A 372 18.87 10.11 13.64
CA LYS A 372 20.00 9.18 13.52
C LYS A 372 19.54 7.75 13.23
N LEU A 373 18.45 7.28 13.86
CA LEU A 373 17.82 5.98 13.56
C LEU A 373 17.31 5.95 12.11
N ILE A 374 16.64 7.01 11.66
CA ILE A 374 16.14 7.14 10.29
C ILE A 374 17.31 7.12 9.30
N ASN A 375 18.39 7.86 9.55
CA ASN A 375 19.58 7.87 8.69
C ASN A 375 20.16 6.46 8.54
N PHE A 376 20.36 5.77 9.67
CA PHE A 376 20.89 4.41 9.68
C PHE A 376 20.02 3.45 8.86
N ASN A 377 18.70 3.46 9.10
CA ASN A 377 17.78 2.59 8.38
C ASN A 377 17.76 2.89 6.87
N ASN A 378 17.72 4.17 6.51
CA ASN A 378 17.76 4.57 5.10
C ASN A 378 19.04 4.16 4.40
N ASP A 379 20.18 4.31 5.06
CA ASP A 379 21.46 3.90 4.49
C ASP A 379 21.51 2.39 4.25
N ARG A 380 21.03 1.58 5.19
CA ARG A 380 21.05 0.12 5.05
C ARG A 380 20.11 -0.41 3.96
N ILE A 381 18.96 0.25 3.76
CA ILE A 381 17.87 -0.27 2.90
C ILE A 381 17.78 0.49 1.58
N ASN A 382 17.96 1.81 1.61
CA ASN A 382 17.65 2.72 0.51
C ASN A 382 18.89 3.36 -0.11
N SER A 383 20.10 3.00 0.33
CA SER A 383 21.34 3.52 -0.25
C SER A 383 21.49 3.06 -1.70
N PRO A 384 21.87 3.95 -2.63
CA PRO A 384 22.26 3.55 -3.97
C PRO A 384 23.51 2.66 -3.98
N ASP A 385 24.31 2.67 -2.91
CA ASP A 385 25.50 1.85 -2.73
C ASP A 385 25.22 0.49 -2.05
N ALA A 386 23.94 0.21 -1.67
CA ALA A 386 23.54 -1.06 -1.10
C ALA A 386 23.90 -2.22 -2.06
N THR A 387 24.40 -3.33 -1.52
CA THR A 387 24.72 -4.54 -2.27
C THR A 387 23.65 -5.61 -2.07
N LEU A 388 23.62 -6.64 -2.92
CA LEU A 388 22.73 -7.77 -2.68
C LEU A 388 23.03 -8.46 -1.34
N ASP A 389 24.30 -8.55 -0.95
CA ASP A 389 24.69 -9.15 0.33
C ASP A 389 24.22 -8.29 1.51
N SER A 390 24.29 -6.95 1.41
CA SER A 390 23.76 -6.07 2.45
C SER A 390 22.23 -6.18 2.56
N LEU A 391 21.51 -6.33 1.43
CA LEU A 391 20.06 -6.53 1.44
C LEU A 391 19.64 -7.90 2.04
N GLU A 392 20.49 -8.94 1.96
CA GLU A 392 20.25 -10.21 2.67
C GLU A 392 20.32 -10.07 4.19
N VAL A 393 21.02 -9.04 4.70
CA VAL A 393 21.18 -8.76 6.14
C VAL A 393 20.16 -7.74 6.64
N TRP A 394 19.88 -6.69 5.85
CA TRP A 394 19.09 -5.52 6.30
C TRP A 394 17.72 -5.41 5.64
N GLY A 395 17.50 -6.09 4.54
CA GLY A 395 16.29 -6.06 3.75
C GLY A 395 15.53 -7.39 3.76
N VAL A 396 15.06 -7.80 2.61
CA VAL A 396 14.44 -9.13 2.42
C VAL A 396 15.50 -10.17 2.15
N ASN A 397 15.64 -11.11 3.06
CA ASN A 397 16.55 -12.24 2.89
C ASN A 397 15.98 -13.21 1.83
N SER A 398 16.69 -13.35 0.71
CA SER A 398 16.21 -14.15 -0.43
C SER A 398 16.12 -15.64 -0.17
N LYS A 399 16.90 -16.16 0.80
CA LYS A 399 16.96 -17.59 1.13
C LYS A 399 15.87 -18.02 2.10
N THR A 400 15.55 -17.15 3.06
CA THR A 400 14.57 -17.44 4.12
C THR A 400 13.21 -16.82 3.85
N GLY A 401 13.12 -15.79 3.00
CA GLY A 401 11.92 -14.97 2.79
C GLY A 401 11.62 -14.03 3.95
N ILE A 402 12.53 -13.93 4.94
CA ILE A 402 12.34 -13.04 6.09
C ILE A 402 12.57 -11.60 5.64
N ASN A 403 11.60 -10.73 5.93
CA ASN A 403 11.70 -9.30 5.72
C ASN A 403 12.24 -8.63 6.99
N GLN A 404 13.53 -8.35 7.02
CA GLN A 404 14.18 -7.73 8.18
C GLN A 404 13.82 -6.24 8.33
N CYS A 405 13.28 -5.59 7.27
CA CYS A 405 12.73 -4.24 7.38
C CYS A 405 11.62 -4.15 8.43
N ASP A 406 10.89 -5.25 8.69
CA ASP A 406 9.84 -5.31 9.70
C ASP A 406 10.38 -5.15 11.14
N TYR A 407 11.68 -5.35 11.34
CA TYR A 407 12.32 -5.18 12.65
C TYR A 407 12.63 -3.73 12.99
N THR A 408 12.73 -2.85 11.99
CA THR A 408 13.19 -1.48 12.17
C THR A 408 12.32 -0.65 13.11
N TYR A 409 12.91 0.36 13.71
CA TYR A 409 12.21 1.49 14.28
C TYR A 409 12.48 2.73 13.41
N ALA A 410 11.43 3.46 13.03
CA ALA A 410 11.51 4.68 12.22
C ALA A 410 12.14 4.49 10.83
N LEU A 411 11.59 3.55 10.05
CA LEU A 411 11.92 3.41 8.64
C LEU A 411 11.13 4.43 7.80
N LEU A 412 11.83 5.15 6.92
CA LEU A 412 11.19 5.87 5.83
C LEU A 412 11.06 4.91 4.64
N ASP A 413 9.86 4.75 4.16
CA ASP A 413 9.61 3.99 2.95
C ASP A 413 9.42 4.94 1.75
N PRO A 414 10.45 5.16 0.91
CA PRO A 414 10.30 5.88 -0.34
C PRO A 414 9.66 5.01 -1.43
N TYR A 415 8.83 4.03 -1.05
CA TYR A 415 8.32 2.94 -1.87
C TYR A 415 7.80 3.41 -3.22
N LEU A 416 6.99 4.46 -3.25
CA LEU A 416 6.42 4.99 -4.47
C LEU A 416 7.50 5.36 -5.51
N ASN A 417 8.44 6.23 -5.12
CA ASN A 417 9.49 6.69 -6.03
C ASN A 417 10.53 5.59 -6.33
N LYS A 418 10.80 4.72 -5.38
CA LYS A 418 11.68 3.57 -5.51
C LYS A 418 11.10 2.56 -6.51
N ALA A 419 9.82 2.21 -6.37
CA ALA A 419 9.14 1.26 -7.24
C ALA A 419 8.98 1.80 -8.68
N ILE A 420 8.65 3.09 -8.84
CA ILE A 420 8.63 3.76 -10.15
C ILE A 420 10.04 3.73 -10.78
N GLY A 421 11.07 4.02 -9.99
CA GLY A 421 12.47 3.97 -10.44
C GLY A 421 12.87 2.58 -10.93
N TYR A 422 12.46 1.54 -10.23
CA TYR A 422 12.71 0.15 -10.66
C TYR A 422 11.98 -0.18 -11.96
N ASN A 423 10.69 0.12 -12.06
CA ASN A 423 9.92 -0.11 -13.29
C ASN A 423 10.55 0.62 -14.48
N THR A 424 10.93 1.89 -14.31
CA THR A 424 11.57 2.70 -15.34
C THR A 424 12.91 2.11 -15.80
N THR A 425 13.83 1.83 -14.87
CA THR A 425 15.17 1.35 -15.20
C THR A 425 15.15 -0.08 -15.75
N ILE A 426 14.30 -0.95 -15.25
CA ILE A 426 14.05 -2.27 -15.84
C ILE A 426 13.51 -2.13 -17.26
N GLY A 427 12.56 -1.20 -17.50
CA GLY A 427 12.05 -0.89 -18.82
C GLY A 427 13.15 -0.47 -19.81
N GLN A 428 14.08 0.38 -19.37
CA GLN A 428 15.24 0.81 -20.16
C GLN A 428 16.18 -0.35 -20.50
N VAL A 429 16.36 -1.33 -19.58
CA VAL A 429 17.14 -2.54 -19.91
C VAL A 429 16.45 -3.38 -20.98
N PHE A 430 15.13 -3.58 -20.88
CA PHE A 430 14.38 -4.30 -21.93
C PHE A 430 14.34 -3.57 -23.26
N ALA A 431 14.46 -2.23 -23.26
CA ALA A 431 14.59 -1.40 -24.47
C ALA A 431 16.03 -1.38 -25.03
N GLY A 432 17.02 -1.89 -24.28
CA GLY A 432 18.44 -1.85 -24.66
C GLY A 432 19.11 -0.48 -24.44
N GLU A 433 18.51 0.39 -23.68
CA GLU A 433 18.99 1.73 -23.35
C GLU A 433 19.93 1.73 -22.15
N LEU A 434 19.78 0.75 -21.25
CA LEU A 434 20.57 0.51 -20.05
C LEU A 434 21.06 -0.93 -20.06
N LYS A 435 22.21 -1.21 -19.46
CA LYS A 435 22.69 -2.58 -19.28
C LYS A 435 22.20 -3.15 -17.93
N PRO A 436 21.96 -4.48 -17.83
CA PRO A 436 21.50 -5.09 -16.59
C PRO A 436 22.39 -4.80 -15.37
N GLU A 437 23.71 -4.76 -15.56
CA GLU A 437 24.69 -4.49 -14.52
C GLU A 437 24.73 -3.03 -14.02
N GLU A 438 23.98 -2.14 -14.67
CA GLU A 438 23.80 -0.74 -14.26
C GLU A 438 22.55 -0.55 -13.39
N LEU A 439 21.74 -1.62 -13.22
CA LEU A 439 20.59 -1.59 -12.30
C LEU A 439 21.05 -1.57 -10.85
N MET A 440 20.27 -0.91 -10.00
CA MET A 440 20.39 -1.12 -8.55
C MET A 440 20.21 -2.60 -8.20
N PRO A 441 20.90 -3.12 -7.18
CA PRO A 441 20.89 -4.55 -6.86
C PRO A 441 19.49 -5.16 -6.73
N GLU A 442 18.56 -4.47 -6.07
CA GLU A 442 17.18 -4.95 -5.92
C GLU A 442 16.44 -4.95 -7.27
N ALA A 443 16.60 -3.89 -8.08
CA ALA A 443 16.05 -3.83 -9.43
C ALA A 443 16.62 -4.92 -10.35
N TYR A 444 17.91 -5.26 -10.19
CA TYR A 444 18.53 -6.35 -10.91
C TYR A 444 17.90 -7.72 -10.55
N ARG A 445 17.61 -7.94 -9.26
CA ARG A 445 16.89 -9.16 -8.81
C ARG A 445 15.52 -9.26 -9.50
N TYR A 446 14.77 -8.17 -9.53
CA TYR A 446 13.47 -8.13 -10.21
C TYR A 446 13.61 -8.34 -11.72
N TYR A 447 14.58 -7.68 -12.36
CA TYR A 447 14.86 -7.86 -13.79
C TYR A 447 15.14 -9.33 -14.15
N VAL A 448 15.95 -10.04 -13.36
CA VAL A 448 16.26 -11.46 -13.60
C VAL A 448 14.97 -12.30 -13.55
N GLY A 449 14.11 -12.09 -12.57
CA GLY A 449 12.83 -12.80 -12.48
C GLY A 449 11.87 -12.44 -13.63
N ILE A 450 11.75 -11.16 -13.97
CA ILE A 450 10.91 -10.70 -15.09
C ILE A 450 11.41 -11.29 -16.41
N LYS A 451 12.74 -11.27 -16.64
CA LYS A 451 13.34 -11.85 -17.84
C LYS A 451 13.04 -13.33 -17.93
N ARG A 452 13.15 -14.08 -16.84
CA ARG A 452 12.77 -15.51 -16.77
C ARG A 452 11.30 -15.69 -17.15
N TYR A 453 10.39 -14.90 -16.56
CA TYR A 453 8.95 -14.95 -16.83
C TYR A 453 8.65 -14.77 -18.31
N VAL A 454 9.30 -13.80 -18.96
CA VAL A 454 9.12 -13.50 -20.38
C VAL A 454 9.77 -14.56 -21.29
N ASP A 455 11.01 -14.93 -21.02
CA ASP A 455 11.80 -15.83 -21.89
C ASP A 455 11.26 -17.28 -21.86
N GLU A 456 10.75 -17.75 -20.73
CA GLU A 456 10.19 -19.09 -20.58
C GLU A 456 8.68 -19.14 -20.95
N GLY A 457 8.09 -17.98 -21.25
CA GLY A 457 6.73 -17.87 -21.76
C GLY A 457 5.64 -18.11 -20.70
N TYR A 458 5.94 -17.85 -19.42
CA TYR A 458 4.98 -17.96 -18.31
C TYR A 458 3.87 -16.90 -18.36
N ASP A 459 3.98 -15.94 -19.27
CA ASP A 459 2.90 -15.03 -19.67
C ASP A 459 1.71 -15.77 -20.34
N LYS A 460 1.89 -17.04 -20.71
CA LYS A 460 0.89 -17.88 -21.40
C LYS A 460 0.37 -19.03 -20.54
N THR A 461 1.19 -19.54 -19.63
CA THR A 461 0.82 -20.65 -18.73
C THR A 461 1.46 -20.43 -17.37
N GLY A 462 0.68 -20.55 -16.28
CA GLY A 462 1.21 -20.48 -14.94
C GLY A 462 2.15 -21.65 -14.62
N SER A 463 2.91 -21.52 -13.54
CA SER A 463 3.75 -22.59 -12.98
C SER A 463 3.76 -22.50 -11.47
N ALA A 464 3.51 -23.61 -10.80
CA ALA A 464 3.56 -23.71 -9.33
C ALA A 464 4.97 -23.90 -8.76
N ASN A 465 6.01 -23.93 -9.62
CA ASN A 465 7.39 -23.94 -9.13
C ASN A 465 7.68 -22.64 -8.36
N PRO A 466 8.27 -22.68 -7.15
CA PRO A 466 8.54 -21.48 -6.35
C PRO A 466 9.33 -20.38 -7.07
N ASP A 467 10.30 -20.75 -7.91
CA ASP A 467 11.08 -19.77 -8.69
C ASP A 467 10.22 -19.10 -9.77
N ASP A 468 9.27 -19.82 -10.35
CA ASP A 468 8.37 -19.29 -11.38
C ASP A 468 7.29 -18.41 -10.74
N LEU A 469 6.80 -18.77 -9.54
CA LEU A 469 5.91 -17.92 -8.74
C LEU A 469 6.58 -16.61 -8.36
N THR A 470 7.86 -16.63 -8.00
CA THR A 470 8.64 -15.41 -7.75
C THR A 470 8.83 -14.59 -9.03
N ALA A 471 9.10 -15.24 -10.16
CA ALA A 471 9.19 -14.57 -11.45
C ALA A 471 7.86 -13.90 -11.84
N PHE A 472 6.73 -14.58 -11.61
CA PHE A 472 5.39 -14.02 -11.78
C PHE A 472 5.16 -12.78 -10.90
N GLN A 473 5.50 -12.85 -9.60
CA GLN A 473 5.35 -11.71 -8.69
C GLN A 473 6.08 -10.48 -9.20
N TYR A 474 7.35 -10.64 -9.58
CA TYR A 474 8.15 -9.53 -10.10
C TYR A 474 7.64 -9.02 -11.44
N ALA A 475 7.18 -9.92 -12.32
CA ALA A 475 6.64 -9.57 -13.61
C ALA A 475 5.34 -8.77 -13.49
N MET A 476 4.40 -9.20 -12.65
CA MET A 476 3.12 -8.52 -12.45
C MET A 476 3.26 -7.19 -11.70
N CYS A 477 4.33 -7.00 -10.92
CA CYS A 477 4.63 -5.71 -10.31
C CYS A 477 5.40 -4.79 -11.28
N TRP A 478 6.62 -5.17 -11.65
CA TRP A 478 7.56 -4.27 -12.35
C TRP A 478 7.79 -4.60 -13.82
N GLY A 479 7.06 -5.57 -14.38
CA GLY A 479 7.21 -5.93 -15.77
C GLY A 479 6.85 -4.78 -16.72
N PRO A 480 7.78 -4.36 -17.61
CA PRO A 480 7.50 -3.29 -18.56
C PRO A 480 6.38 -3.72 -19.49
N LYS A 481 5.39 -2.85 -19.71
CA LYS A 481 4.18 -3.03 -20.53
C LYS A 481 3.03 -3.82 -19.89
N PHE A 482 3.24 -4.62 -18.87
CA PHE A 482 2.18 -5.46 -18.29
C PHE A 482 2.10 -5.46 -16.76
N GLY A 483 3.10 -4.93 -16.06
CA GLY A 483 3.08 -4.86 -14.60
C GLY A 483 2.25 -3.70 -14.05
N SER A 484 1.78 -3.84 -12.82
CA SER A 484 0.94 -2.83 -12.15
C SER A 484 1.64 -1.48 -11.99
N TRP A 485 2.96 -1.44 -11.79
CA TRP A 485 3.72 -0.19 -11.74
C TRP A 485 3.83 0.52 -13.10
N THR A 486 3.75 -0.23 -14.21
CA THR A 486 3.60 0.39 -15.53
C THR A 486 2.22 1.03 -15.66
N ARG A 487 1.16 0.33 -15.22
CA ARG A 487 -0.21 0.87 -15.19
C ARG A 487 -0.30 2.13 -14.34
N TYR A 488 0.33 2.11 -13.16
CA TYR A 488 0.39 3.30 -12.30
C TYR A 488 1.11 4.48 -12.98
N SER A 489 2.26 4.22 -13.62
CA SER A 489 2.99 5.28 -14.32
C SER A 489 2.15 5.90 -15.45
N GLU A 490 1.40 5.09 -16.19
CA GLU A 490 0.47 5.58 -17.22
C GLU A 490 -0.62 6.51 -16.65
N LEU A 491 -1.25 6.12 -15.53
CA LEU A 491 -2.23 6.97 -14.84
C LEU A 491 -1.65 8.28 -14.35
N ARG A 492 -0.44 8.21 -13.78
CA ARG A 492 0.28 9.39 -13.28
C ARG A 492 0.64 10.36 -14.42
N ASP A 493 1.13 9.84 -15.54
CA ASP A 493 1.48 10.63 -16.74
C ASP A 493 0.23 11.23 -17.40
N ALA A 494 -0.90 10.54 -17.36
CA ALA A 494 -2.19 11.05 -17.82
C ALA A 494 -2.76 12.16 -16.93
N GLY A 495 -2.30 12.27 -15.70
CA GLY A 495 -2.74 13.26 -14.72
C GLY A 495 -3.83 12.74 -13.78
N MET A 496 -3.42 12.23 -12.62
CA MET A 496 -4.36 11.85 -11.56
C MET A 496 -4.96 13.07 -10.89
N LYS A 497 -6.21 12.96 -10.48
CA LYS A 497 -6.87 13.98 -9.64
C LYS A 497 -6.44 13.81 -8.19
N MET A 498 -5.87 14.86 -7.61
CA MET A 498 -5.38 14.86 -6.23
C MET A 498 -6.38 15.52 -5.30
N SER A 499 -6.72 14.84 -4.21
CA SER A 499 -7.46 15.46 -3.11
C SER A 499 -6.67 16.62 -2.51
N VAL A 500 -7.35 17.67 -2.08
CA VAL A 500 -6.74 18.76 -1.31
C VAL A 500 -6.45 18.35 0.14
N TYR A 501 -7.09 17.30 0.64
CA TYR A 501 -6.90 16.81 2.00
C TYR A 501 -5.54 16.14 2.17
N THR A 502 -4.79 16.55 3.20
CA THR A 502 -3.43 16.07 3.47
C THR A 502 -3.29 15.36 4.82
N GLY A 503 -4.38 14.78 5.34
CA GLY A 503 -4.35 13.86 6.48
C GLY A 503 -4.68 14.47 7.85
N ALA A 504 -4.70 15.81 8.03
CA ALA A 504 -5.10 16.40 9.30
C ALA A 504 -6.63 16.46 9.42
N PRO A 505 -7.24 15.73 10.37
CA PRO A 505 -8.69 15.74 10.51
C PRO A 505 -9.19 17.11 11.00
N THR A 506 -10.30 17.57 10.43
CA THR A 506 -10.97 18.78 10.91
C THR A 506 -11.65 18.53 12.27
N LYS A 507 -12.07 19.63 12.95
CA LYS A 507 -12.78 19.53 14.23
C LYS A 507 -14.09 18.76 14.13
N THR A 508 -14.78 18.88 13.01
CA THR A 508 -16.04 18.17 12.76
C THR A 508 -15.77 16.73 12.34
N MET A 509 -14.72 16.46 11.56
CA MET A 509 -14.30 15.09 11.24
C MET A 509 -14.01 14.29 12.52
N MET A 510 -13.24 14.80 13.46
CA MET A 510 -12.97 14.13 14.74
C MET A 510 -14.23 13.68 15.50
N LYS A 511 -15.38 14.29 15.25
CA LYS A 511 -16.65 14.02 15.97
C LYS A 511 -17.65 13.22 15.17
N ARG A 512 -17.62 13.33 13.85
CA ARG A 512 -18.70 12.87 12.96
C ARG A 512 -18.26 11.89 11.89
N TRP A 513 -16.96 11.81 11.61
CA TRP A 513 -16.46 11.11 10.45
C TRP A 513 -16.88 9.63 10.41
N SER A 514 -16.75 8.92 11.51
CA SER A 514 -17.19 7.51 11.60
C SER A 514 -18.67 7.32 11.30
N THR A 515 -19.53 8.25 11.79
CA THR A 515 -20.97 8.20 11.53
C THR A 515 -21.29 8.50 10.07
N LEU A 516 -20.62 9.49 9.48
CA LEU A 516 -20.83 9.87 8.07
C LEU A 516 -20.35 8.76 7.11
N ARG A 517 -19.23 8.11 7.44
CA ARG A 517 -18.76 6.95 6.68
C ARG A 517 -19.70 5.77 6.76
N ALA A 518 -20.16 5.43 7.96
CA ALA A 518 -21.12 4.35 8.14
C ALA A 518 -22.42 4.61 7.36
N LEU A 519 -22.89 5.85 7.32
CA LEU A 519 -24.05 6.25 6.52
C LEU A 519 -23.80 6.04 5.01
N GLN A 520 -22.62 6.40 4.52
CA GLN A 520 -22.19 6.20 3.13
C GLN A 520 -22.18 4.71 2.79
N ASP A 521 -21.39 3.93 3.53
CA ASP A 521 -21.15 2.53 3.24
C ASP A 521 -22.43 1.71 3.31
N GLU A 522 -23.26 1.92 4.33
CA GLU A 522 -24.55 1.25 4.49
C GLU A 522 -25.51 1.59 3.35
N THR A 523 -25.55 2.85 2.92
CA THR A 523 -26.43 3.29 1.84
C THR A 523 -25.98 2.69 0.51
N PHE A 524 -24.69 2.71 0.21
CA PHE A 524 -24.14 2.19 -1.05
C PHE A 524 -24.36 0.68 -1.16
N VAL A 525 -24.07 -0.08 -0.10
CA VAL A 525 -24.36 -1.53 -0.06
C VAL A 525 -25.87 -1.80 -0.30
N LYS A 526 -26.77 -1.03 0.30
CA LYS A 526 -28.21 -1.20 0.11
C LYS A 526 -28.69 -0.84 -1.29
N ILE A 527 -28.10 0.16 -1.93
CA ILE A 527 -28.39 0.50 -3.32
C ILE A 527 -27.92 -0.61 -4.25
N ILE A 528 -26.67 -1.05 -4.12
CA ILE A 528 -26.10 -2.11 -4.98
C ILE A 528 -26.89 -3.40 -4.83
N SER A 529 -27.24 -3.79 -3.59
CA SER A 529 -28.06 -5.01 -3.33
C SER A 529 -29.52 -4.91 -3.76
N GLY A 530 -29.97 -3.74 -4.22
CA GLY A 530 -31.37 -3.50 -4.58
C GLY A 530 -32.32 -3.42 -3.39
N SER A 531 -31.80 -3.39 -2.15
CA SER A 531 -32.60 -3.18 -0.93
C SER A 531 -33.15 -1.76 -0.83
N LEU A 532 -32.48 -0.81 -1.48
CA LEU A 532 -32.93 0.56 -1.72
C LEU A 532 -32.81 0.87 -3.23
N GLY A 533 -33.72 1.72 -3.72
CA GLY A 533 -33.60 2.27 -5.08
C GLY A 533 -32.52 3.35 -5.15
N ILE A 534 -32.11 3.71 -6.37
CA ILE A 534 -31.04 4.71 -6.60
C ILE A 534 -31.42 6.11 -6.06
N GLU A 535 -32.70 6.42 -5.88
CA GLU A 535 -33.19 7.66 -5.26
C GLU A 535 -32.73 7.83 -3.81
N ALA A 536 -32.40 6.73 -3.11
CA ALA A 536 -31.81 6.77 -1.77
C ALA A 536 -30.45 7.47 -1.74
N PHE A 537 -29.77 7.59 -2.88
CA PHE A 537 -28.54 8.38 -2.99
C PHE A 537 -28.79 9.88 -2.72
N ASP A 538 -29.88 10.42 -3.24
CA ASP A 538 -30.22 11.84 -3.04
C ASP A 538 -30.57 12.13 -1.56
N ASP A 539 -31.24 11.17 -0.91
CA ASP A 539 -31.51 11.21 0.53
C ASP A 539 -30.22 11.08 1.35
N PHE A 540 -29.29 10.23 0.92
CA PHE A 540 -27.96 10.11 1.52
C PHE A 540 -27.19 11.43 1.47
N VAL A 541 -27.10 12.07 0.31
CA VAL A 541 -26.40 13.35 0.14
C VAL A 541 -26.99 14.42 1.07
N THR A 542 -28.32 14.46 1.17
CA THR A 542 -29.02 15.39 2.06
C THR A 542 -28.65 15.14 3.52
N GLN A 543 -28.77 13.89 3.98
CA GLN A 543 -28.47 13.51 5.36
C GLN A 543 -26.99 13.70 5.70
N TRP A 544 -26.08 13.35 4.78
CA TRP A 544 -24.66 13.52 4.93
C TRP A 544 -24.30 15.00 5.17
N ASN A 545 -24.85 15.89 4.37
CA ASN A 545 -24.69 17.34 4.52
C ASN A 545 -25.21 17.85 5.86
N GLU A 546 -26.44 17.47 6.25
CA GLU A 546 -27.10 17.90 7.49
C GLU A 546 -26.39 17.39 8.74
N GLN A 547 -25.77 16.19 8.69
CA GLN A 547 -25.10 15.57 9.84
C GLN A 547 -23.65 16.06 10.04
N GLY A 548 -23.18 16.99 9.21
CA GLY A 548 -21.89 17.65 9.38
C GLY A 548 -21.01 17.68 8.13
N GLY A 549 -21.42 17.04 7.03
CA GLY A 549 -20.67 17.02 5.78
C GLY A 549 -20.40 18.41 5.22
N SER A 550 -21.43 19.27 5.15
CA SER A 550 -21.25 20.67 4.71
C SER A 550 -20.25 21.44 5.58
N THR A 551 -20.30 21.24 6.91
CA THR A 551 -19.33 21.87 7.81
C THR A 551 -17.92 21.38 7.58
N ILE A 552 -17.73 20.06 7.33
CA ILE A 552 -16.42 19.50 7.00
C ILE A 552 -15.88 20.09 5.68
N GLN A 553 -16.73 20.25 4.66
CA GLN A 553 -16.34 20.88 3.39
C GLN A 553 -15.84 22.32 3.60
N GLU A 554 -16.53 23.11 4.41
CA GLU A 554 -16.12 24.47 4.78
C GLU A 554 -14.79 24.46 5.56
N GLU A 555 -14.64 23.59 6.56
CA GLU A 555 -13.40 23.45 7.36
C GLU A 555 -12.21 23.03 6.47
N ILE A 556 -12.39 22.10 5.53
CA ILE A 556 -11.35 21.68 4.59
C ILE A 556 -10.97 22.81 3.64
N ALA A 557 -11.96 23.52 3.07
CA ALA A 557 -11.68 24.67 2.23
C ALA A 557 -10.88 25.76 2.99
N GLU A 558 -11.21 25.98 4.25
CA GLU A 558 -10.47 26.92 5.10
C GLU A 558 -9.04 26.47 5.39
N MET A 559 -8.80 25.17 5.56
CA MET A 559 -7.47 24.61 5.89
C MET A 559 -6.55 24.53 4.66
N TYR A 560 -7.07 24.18 3.50
CA TYR A 560 -6.27 23.74 2.35
C TYR A 560 -6.42 24.59 1.08
N MET A 561 -7.39 25.54 1.00
CA MET A 561 -7.61 26.39 -0.17
C MET A 561 -7.11 27.83 0.01
N LYS A 562 -6.34 28.13 1.07
CA LYS A 562 -5.79 29.47 1.37
C LYS A 562 -4.46 29.72 0.71
#